data_79b542158198ed30afb7deb0f2a4652e
#
_entry.id   79b542158198ed30afb7deb0f2a4652e
#
_cell.length_a   1.000
_cell.length_b   1.000
_cell.length_c   1.000
_cell.angle_alpha   90.00
_cell.angle_beta   90.00
_cell.angle_gamma   90.00
#
_symmetry.space_group_name_H-M   'P 1'
#
loop_
_entity.id
_entity.type
_entity.pdbx_description
1 polymer ?
#
loop_
_entity_poly.entity_id
_entity_poly.type
_entity_poly.pdbx_seq_one_letter_code
_entity_poly.pdbx_strand_id
1 'polypeptide(L)'
;MQIEPQATAFAKRYARGEAQVVWTSLVSDLETPVSAVLKVAGARPMSFLLESVEGGAVRGRYSIIGLDPDLVWRTVAGRAEINRGMRHQPDSFAPCNEAPLAALRALIAESRIELPDVLPPMAAGIFGYLGYDMVRLMEELPRPNPDPIGIPDAVLVRPTIVVVFDAVKDAITVVTPVRPQNSITADTAFARARERLSAIIDALDAPLAHSPPTLQAGPLTVWPSSNTTPAEYERMVSAAKEYIAAGDIFQVVLSQRFEAPFELPPFALYRALRRVNPAPFLYFLDFGGFSIVGSSPEILVRVREGTVTIRPLAGTRPRGATPNQDKALETELLADEKERAEHLMLLDLGRNDVGRVARTASVKVTDQFFIERFSQVMHIVSNVEGQLDGKYDALDALAAGFPAGTVSGAPKVRAMEIIDELEQEKRGLYAGSVGYFSAAGELDSCIVLRTALIKDGVMYVQAGAGIVADSNPKSEQQECVDKAKALFRAAEEAKRFASAARRGQ
;
A
#
# COMPACT_ATOMS: atom_id res chain seq x y z
N MET A 1 16.63 -29.35 5.81
CA MET A 1 15.51 -28.53 5.26
C MET A 1 14.40 -29.47 4.79
N GLN A 2 13.23 -29.37 5.40
CA GLN A 2 12.03 -30.10 4.93
C GLN A 2 11.36 -29.23 3.88
N ILE A 3 11.12 -29.80 2.69
CA ILE A 3 10.53 -29.08 1.54
C ILE A 3 9.18 -29.72 1.21
N GLU A 4 8.19 -28.88 1.02
CA GLU A 4 6.85 -29.27 0.58
C GLU A 4 6.49 -28.57 -0.76
N PRO A 5 5.73 -29.25 -1.64
CA PRO A 5 5.40 -30.70 -1.57
C PRO A 5 6.64 -31.55 -1.83
N GLN A 6 6.55 -32.86 -1.52
CA GLN A 6 7.58 -33.84 -1.87
C GLN A 6 7.74 -33.94 -3.39
N ALA A 7 8.96 -34.28 -3.89
CA ALA A 7 9.29 -34.30 -5.31
C ALA A 7 8.30 -35.10 -6.19
N THR A 8 7.81 -36.23 -5.68
CA THR A 8 6.85 -37.07 -6.43
C THR A 8 5.47 -36.41 -6.58
N ALA A 9 5.00 -35.71 -5.55
CA ALA A 9 3.74 -34.96 -5.61
C ALA A 9 3.88 -33.74 -6.52
N PHE A 10 5.01 -33.04 -6.42
CA PHE A 10 5.34 -31.92 -7.31
C PHE A 10 5.36 -32.34 -8.78
N ALA A 11 6.06 -33.43 -9.12
CA ALA A 11 6.19 -33.92 -10.49
C ALA A 11 4.83 -34.29 -11.11
N LYS A 12 3.92 -34.88 -10.33
CA LYS A 12 2.55 -35.21 -10.78
C LYS A 12 1.75 -33.95 -11.19
N ARG A 13 1.80 -32.88 -10.40
CA ARG A 13 1.11 -31.61 -10.72
C ARG A 13 1.77 -30.91 -11.90
N TYR A 14 3.13 -30.89 -11.92
CA TYR A 14 3.90 -30.27 -13.00
C TYR A 14 3.60 -30.92 -14.36
N ALA A 15 3.49 -32.25 -14.41
CA ALA A 15 3.16 -33.01 -15.63
C ALA A 15 1.75 -32.70 -16.16
N ARG A 16 0.82 -32.26 -15.29
CA ARG A 16 -0.52 -31.79 -15.70
C ARG A 16 -0.57 -30.33 -16.15
N GLY A 17 0.59 -29.65 -16.16
CA GLY A 17 0.66 -28.22 -16.51
C GLY A 17 0.16 -27.30 -15.40
N GLU A 18 0.02 -27.77 -14.15
CA GLU A 18 -0.49 -26.99 -13.03
C GLU A 18 0.63 -26.17 -12.39
N ALA A 19 0.39 -24.86 -12.27
CA ALA A 19 1.22 -23.99 -11.44
C ALA A 19 1.04 -24.36 -9.95
N GLN A 20 2.13 -24.30 -9.19
CA GLN A 20 2.14 -24.68 -7.78
C GLN A 20 3.22 -23.93 -7.01
N VAL A 21 3.22 -24.04 -5.70
CA VAL A 21 4.26 -23.49 -4.83
C VAL A 21 5.12 -24.61 -4.25
N VAL A 22 6.40 -24.30 -4.03
CA VAL A 22 7.34 -25.11 -3.24
C VAL A 22 7.76 -24.26 -2.06
N TRP A 23 7.73 -24.82 -0.84
CA TRP A 23 8.01 -24.03 0.36
C TRP A 23 8.74 -24.82 1.43
N THR A 24 9.29 -24.09 2.40
CA THR A 24 9.83 -24.60 3.65
C THR A 24 9.49 -23.65 4.79
N SER A 25 9.48 -24.13 6.02
CA SER A 25 9.22 -23.33 7.20
C SER A 25 10.39 -23.43 8.19
N LEU A 26 10.73 -22.31 8.80
CA LEU A 26 11.78 -22.13 9.79
C LEU A 26 11.18 -21.52 11.07
N VAL A 27 11.84 -21.66 12.19
CA VAL A 27 11.51 -20.91 13.42
C VAL A 27 12.00 -19.47 13.30
N SER A 28 11.21 -18.51 13.78
CA SER A 28 11.44 -17.05 13.61
C SER A 28 12.04 -16.37 14.85
N ASP A 29 12.58 -17.11 15.80
CA ASP A 29 13.04 -16.58 17.10
C ASP A 29 14.29 -15.69 17.02
N LEU A 30 15.13 -15.85 15.98
CA LEU A 30 16.37 -15.10 15.80
C LEU A 30 16.31 -13.99 14.75
N GLU A 31 15.25 -13.92 13.96
CA GLU A 31 15.12 -12.98 12.85
C GLU A 31 13.93 -12.04 13.00
N THR A 32 14.09 -10.82 12.50
CA THR A 32 13.01 -9.85 12.35
C THR A 32 12.76 -9.56 10.87
N PRO A 33 11.57 -9.11 10.46
CA PRO A 33 11.34 -8.71 9.07
C PRO A 33 12.37 -7.69 8.55
N VAL A 34 12.81 -6.75 9.41
CA VAL A 34 13.82 -5.75 9.05
C VAL A 34 15.19 -6.37 8.83
N SER A 35 15.66 -7.28 9.72
CA SER A 35 16.93 -7.96 9.52
C SER A 35 16.91 -8.87 8.29
N ALA A 36 15.79 -9.54 8.06
CA ALA A 36 15.60 -10.38 6.89
C ALA A 36 15.70 -9.57 5.58
N VAL A 37 15.01 -8.42 5.46
CA VAL A 37 15.15 -7.55 4.28
C VAL A 37 16.60 -7.17 4.04
N LEU A 38 17.33 -6.76 5.08
CA LEU A 38 18.73 -6.37 4.97
C LEU A 38 19.61 -7.53 4.50
N LYS A 39 19.27 -8.77 4.85
CA LYS A 39 20.01 -9.98 4.47
C LYS A 39 19.63 -10.51 3.08
N VAL A 40 18.32 -10.59 2.79
CA VAL A 40 17.86 -11.26 1.57
C VAL A 40 17.58 -10.33 0.40
N ALA A 41 17.14 -9.08 0.65
CA ALA A 41 16.93 -8.09 -0.40
C ALA A 41 18.21 -7.31 -0.69
N GLY A 42 18.90 -6.83 0.35
CA GLY A 42 20.10 -6.02 0.18
C GLY A 42 19.81 -4.78 -0.67
N ALA A 43 20.54 -4.63 -1.77
CA ALA A 43 20.34 -3.58 -2.77
C ALA A 43 19.61 -4.08 -4.03
N ARG A 44 18.88 -5.19 -3.95
CA ARG A 44 18.15 -5.76 -5.11
C ARG A 44 16.91 -4.93 -5.39
N PRO A 45 16.80 -4.29 -6.56
CA PRO A 45 15.59 -3.60 -6.96
C PRO A 45 14.44 -4.60 -7.17
N MET A 46 13.24 -4.07 -7.31
CA MET A 46 12.01 -4.84 -7.46
C MET A 46 11.76 -5.78 -6.29
N SER A 47 12.04 -5.27 -5.09
CA SER A 47 11.77 -5.94 -3.82
C SER A 47 10.82 -5.13 -2.96
N PHE A 48 10.14 -5.80 -2.04
CA PHE A 48 9.23 -5.11 -1.13
C PHE A 48 9.19 -5.77 0.25
N LEU A 49 8.76 -4.98 1.24
CA LEU A 49 8.33 -5.42 2.56
C LEU A 49 6.95 -4.82 2.83
N LEU A 50 5.97 -5.68 3.14
CA LEU A 50 4.66 -5.28 3.64
C LEU A 50 4.51 -5.84 5.07
N GLU A 51 4.15 -5.00 6.03
CA GLU A 51 3.91 -5.42 7.41
C GLU A 51 2.51 -4.96 7.85
N SER A 52 1.81 -5.79 8.61
CA SER A 52 0.60 -5.37 9.32
C SER A 52 0.93 -4.96 10.77
N VAL A 53 0.13 -4.04 11.32
CA VAL A 53 0.16 -3.65 12.73
C VAL A 53 -1.27 -3.61 13.25
N GLU A 54 -1.54 -4.24 14.38
CA GLU A 54 -2.88 -4.23 14.98
C GLU A 54 -2.92 -3.27 16.16
N GLY A 55 -3.99 -2.44 16.25
CA GLY A 55 -4.24 -1.55 17.38
C GLY A 55 -3.13 -0.52 17.66
N GLY A 56 -2.31 -0.16 16.66
CA GLY A 56 -1.30 0.89 16.76
C GLY A 56 -0.11 0.61 17.69
N ALA A 57 -0.15 -0.47 18.45
CA ALA A 57 0.89 -0.84 19.43
C ALA A 57 1.36 -2.30 19.31
N VAL A 58 0.58 -3.17 18.71
CA VAL A 58 0.88 -4.60 18.56
C VAL A 58 1.22 -4.89 17.11
N ARG A 59 2.31 -5.61 16.87
CA ARG A 59 2.64 -6.10 15.52
C ARG A 59 1.52 -7.00 15.04
N GLY A 60 1.04 -6.76 13.82
CA GLY A 60 0.09 -7.65 13.18
C GLY A 60 0.70 -9.01 12.87
N ARG A 61 -0.15 -9.93 12.49
CA ARG A 61 0.24 -11.33 12.34
C ARG A 61 1.29 -11.56 11.28
N TYR A 62 1.17 -10.89 10.11
CA TYR A 62 2.02 -11.19 8.95
C TYR A 62 2.93 -10.03 8.54
N SER A 63 4.19 -10.38 8.21
CA SER A 63 5.09 -9.53 7.44
C SER A 63 5.55 -10.29 6.19
N ILE A 64 5.61 -9.62 5.05
CA ILE A 64 5.79 -10.26 3.74
C ILE A 64 6.93 -9.57 3.00
N ILE A 65 7.93 -10.35 2.57
CA ILE A 65 9.02 -9.87 1.72
C ILE A 65 8.88 -10.56 0.36
N GLY A 66 8.86 -9.79 -0.73
CA GLY A 66 8.88 -10.32 -2.09
C GLY A 66 10.15 -9.94 -2.82
N LEU A 67 10.69 -10.90 -3.58
CA LEU A 67 12.00 -10.78 -4.23
C LEU A 67 12.00 -11.39 -5.63
N ASP A 68 12.98 -10.95 -6.43
CA ASP A 68 13.35 -11.54 -7.71
C ASP A 68 12.15 -11.80 -8.64
N PRO A 69 11.38 -10.77 -9.05
CA PRO A 69 10.21 -11.00 -9.88
C PRO A 69 10.56 -11.60 -11.23
N ASP A 70 9.74 -12.54 -11.70
CA ASP A 70 9.79 -13.05 -13.06
C ASP A 70 9.06 -12.14 -14.06
N LEU A 71 8.22 -11.26 -13.53
CA LEU A 71 7.36 -10.37 -14.30
C LEU A 71 7.12 -9.05 -13.57
N VAL A 72 7.18 -7.96 -14.33
CA VAL A 72 6.73 -6.63 -13.89
C VAL A 72 5.73 -6.09 -14.91
N TRP A 73 4.58 -5.69 -14.43
CA TRP A 73 3.56 -4.97 -15.19
C TRP A 73 3.49 -3.53 -14.70
N ARG A 74 3.35 -2.58 -15.63
CA ARG A 74 3.20 -1.16 -15.29
C ARG A 74 2.27 -0.44 -16.23
N THR A 75 1.76 0.72 -15.81
CA THR A 75 1.06 1.68 -16.66
C THR A 75 1.84 2.98 -16.73
N VAL A 76 2.03 3.47 -17.94
CA VAL A 76 2.69 4.74 -18.22
C VAL A 76 1.82 5.52 -19.21
N ALA A 77 1.42 6.73 -18.83
CA ALA A 77 0.57 7.59 -19.68
C ALA A 77 -0.68 6.84 -20.23
N GLY A 78 -1.37 6.10 -19.39
CA GLY A 78 -2.58 5.36 -19.72
C GLY A 78 -2.37 4.12 -20.61
N ARG A 79 -1.14 3.63 -20.78
CA ARG A 79 -0.81 2.42 -21.54
C ARG A 79 -0.18 1.38 -20.64
N ALA A 80 -0.58 0.13 -20.80
CA ALA A 80 -0.01 -0.99 -20.09
C ALA A 80 1.24 -1.55 -20.81
N GLU A 81 2.27 -1.84 -20.03
CA GLU A 81 3.50 -2.46 -20.49
C GLU A 81 3.88 -3.61 -19.54
N ILE A 82 4.52 -4.64 -20.07
CA ILE A 82 4.92 -5.81 -19.32
C ILE A 82 6.35 -6.21 -19.63
N ASN A 83 7.14 -6.53 -18.60
CA ASN A 83 8.44 -7.14 -18.72
C ASN A 83 8.38 -8.57 -18.16
N ARG A 84 8.58 -9.58 -19.00
CA ARG A 84 8.59 -11.02 -18.64
C ARG A 84 10.01 -11.59 -18.53
N GLY A 85 11.01 -10.76 -18.70
CA GLY A 85 12.42 -11.09 -18.62
C GLY A 85 13.20 -10.28 -17.57
N MET A 86 12.52 -9.82 -16.53
CA MET A 86 13.02 -8.84 -15.55
C MET A 86 14.42 -9.17 -15.00
N ARG A 87 14.74 -10.46 -14.80
CA ARG A 87 16.02 -10.92 -14.28
C ARG A 87 17.20 -10.71 -15.24
N HIS A 88 16.95 -10.67 -16.55
CA HIS A 88 17.97 -10.63 -17.58
C HIS A 88 17.95 -9.34 -18.39
N GLN A 89 16.79 -8.72 -18.50
CA GLN A 89 16.54 -7.53 -19.30
C GLN A 89 15.60 -6.57 -18.52
N PRO A 90 16.11 -5.90 -17.46
CA PRO A 90 15.25 -5.10 -16.55
C PRO A 90 14.54 -3.95 -17.26
N ASP A 91 15.09 -3.41 -18.33
CA ASP A 91 14.53 -2.26 -19.05
C ASP A 91 13.67 -2.65 -20.27
N SER A 92 13.53 -3.97 -20.55
CA SER A 92 12.82 -4.46 -21.73
C SER A 92 11.32 -4.61 -21.46
N PHE A 93 10.57 -3.54 -21.59
CA PHE A 93 9.11 -3.54 -21.49
C PHE A 93 8.48 -3.64 -22.87
N ALA A 94 7.54 -4.57 -23.03
CA ALA A 94 6.69 -4.70 -24.23
C ALA A 94 5.31 -4.10 -23.95
N PRO A 95 4.70 -3.36 -24.89
CA PRO A 95 3.33 -2.88 -24.74
C PRO A 95 2.35 -4.06 -24.68
N CYS A 96 1.35 -3.95 -23.84
CA CYS A 96 0.20 -4.86 -23.85
C CYS A 96 -0.76 -4.45 -24.98
N ASN A 97 -1.36 -5.44 -25.64
CA ASN A 97 -2.32 -5.18 -26.72
C ASN A 97 -3.69 -4.74 -26.19
N GLU A 98 -4.04 -5.19 -24.99
CA GLU A 98 -5.31 -4.91 -24.34
C GLU A 98 -5.27 -3.56 -23.61
N ALA A 99 -6.45 -3.01 -23.32
CA ALA A 99 -6.59 -1.88 -22.41
C ALA A 99 -6.00 -2.21 -21.01
N PRO A 100 -5.45 -1.23 -20.27
CA PRO A 100 -4.68 -1.50 -19.07
C PRO A 100 -5.40 -2.36 -18.02
N LEU A 101 -6.68 -2.11 -17.72
CA LEU A 101 -7.43 -2.92 -16.75
C LEU A 101 -7.69 -4.34 -17.26
N ALA A 102 -7.90 -4.51 -18.58
CA ALA A 102 -8.06 -5.83 -19.18
C ALA A 102 -6.73 -6.62 -19.14
N ALA A 103 -5.61 -5.96 -19.45
CA ALA A 103 -4.27 -6.54 -19.35
C ALA A 103 -3.94 -6.95 -17.89
N LEU A 104 -4.31 -6.11 -16.91
CA LEU A 104 -4.16 -6.45 -15.49
C LEU A 104 -5.02 -7.65 -15.09
N ARG A 105 -6.29 -7.70 -15.53
CA ARG A 105 -7.19 -8.84 -15.28
C ARG A 105 -6.63 -10.14 -15.86
N ALA A 106 -6.09 -10.09 -17.08
CA ALA A 106 -5.42 -11.23 -17.70
C ALA A 106 -4.19 -11.67 -16.90
N LEU A 107 -3.39 -10.73 -16.40
CA LEU A 107 -2.23 -11.01 -15.55
C LEU A 107 -2.63 -11.65 -14.21
N ILE A 108 -3.68 -11.15 -13.55
CA ILE A 108 -4.22 -11.75 -12.32
C ILE A 108 -4.65 -13.20 -12.58
N ALA A 109 -5.36 -13.44 -13.69
CA ALA A 109 -5.79 -14.79 -14.08
C ALA A 109 -4.59 -15.71 -14.39
N GLU A 110 -3.59 -15.23 -15.14
CA GLU A 110 -2.34 -15.96 -15.43
C GLU A 110 -1.55 -16.30 -14.15
N SER A 111 -1.67 -15.45 -13.14
CA SER A 111 -0.91 -15.60 -11.89
C SER A 111 -1.56 -16.53 -10.87
N ARG A 112 -2.73 -17.08 -11.18
CA ARG A 112 -3.46 -18.01 -10.31
C ARG A 112 -2.63 -19.25 -9.97
N ILE A 113 -2.69 -19.63 -8.69
CA ILE A 113 -2.16 -20.88 -8.14
C ILE A 113 -3.11 -21.32 -7.03
N GLU A 114 -3.48 -22.59 -7.03
CA GLU A 114 -4.16 -23.19 -5.90
C GLU A 114 -3.18 -23.35 -4.73
N LEU A 115 -3.34 -22.49 -3.72
CA LEU A 115 -2.49 -22.52 -2.53
C LEU A 115 -2.95 -23.63 -1.57
N PRO A 116 -2.00 -24.35 -0.93
CA PRO A 116 -2.33 -25.22 0.19
C PRO A 116 -2.91 -24.42 1.37
N ASP A 117 -3.90 -24.98 2.08
CA ASP A 117 -4.58 -24.35 3.23
C ASP A 117 -3.65 -23.94 4.37
N VAL A 118 -2.48 -24.57 4.46
CA VAL A 118 -1.46 -24.23 5.47
C VAL A 118 -0.73 -22.92 5.19
N LEU A 119 -0.81 -22.42 3.96
CA LEU A 119 -0.17 -21.18 3.52
C LEU A 119 -1.18 -20.02 3.53
N PRO A 120 -0.77 -18.84 3.98
CA PRO A 120 -1.63 -17.67 3.93
C PRO A 120 -1.79 -17.15 2.50
N PRO A 121 -2.87 -16.40 2.19
CA PRO A 121 -3.19 -15.95 0.84
C PRO A 121 -2.06 -15.21 0.12
N MET A 122 -1.26 -14.45 0.87
CA MET A 122 -0.14 -13.67 0.35
C MET A 122 1.11 -14.50 0.04
N ALA A 123 1.09 -15.81 0.18
CA ALA A 123 2.22 -16.67 -0.14
C ALA A 123 2.59 -16.68 -1.62
N ALA A 124 1.69 -16.29 -2.51
CA ALA A 124 1.94 -16.03 -3.93
C ALA A 124 0.90 -15.03 -4.47
N GLY A 125 1.28 -14.27 -5.50
CA GLY A 125 0.41 -13.28 -6.13
C GLY A 125 1.18 -12.22 -6.89
N ILE A 126 0.53 -11.10 -7.14
CA ILE A 126 1.14 -9.88 -7.68
C ILE A 126 0.99 -8.75 -6.68
N PHE A 127 2.06 -7.98 -6.49
CA PHE A 127 2.20 -6.98 -5.41
C PHE A 127 2.65 -5.65 -5.97
N GLY A 128 2.22 -4.55 -5.38
CA GLY A 128 2.70 -3.24 -5.78
C GLY A 128 1.72 -2.11 -5.48
N TYR A 129 1.65 -1.14 -6.39
CA TYR A 129 0.78 0.02 -6.22
C TYR A 129 0.00 0.36 -7.49
N LEU A 130 -1.15 0.99 -7.27
CA LEU A 130 -1.90 1.73 -8.27
C LEU A 130 -2.01 3.17 -7.80
N GLY A 131 -1.46 4.12 -8.55
CA GLY A 131 -1.54 5.55 -8.25
C GLY A 131 -2.95 6.09 -8.48
N TYR A 132 -3.22 7.30 -7.95
CA TYR A 132 -4.53 7.95 -8.07
C TYR A 132 -5.02 8.05 -9.51
N ASP A 133 -4.13 8.37 -10.45
CA ASP A 133 -4.49 8.58 -11.86
C ASP A 133 -4.98 7.33 -12.59
N MET A 134 -4.85 6.13 -11.99
CA MET A 134 -5.50 4.91 -12.46
C MET A 134 -7.04 5.03 -12.49
N VAL A 135 -7.62 5.95 -11.70
CA VAL A 135 -9.06 6.24 -11.74
C VAL A 135 -9.55 6.65 -13.11
N ARG A 136 -8.71 7.28 -13.94
CA ARG A 136 -9.04 7.69 -15.32
C ARG A 136 -9.27 6.52 -16.28
N LEU A 137 -8.94 5.29 -15.85
CA LEU A 137 -9.29 4.06 -16.55
C LEU A 137 -10.63 3.46 -16.07
N MET A 138 -11.21 4.02 -15.00
CA MET A 138 -12.42 3.55 -14.33
C MET A 138 -13.57 4.54 -14.46
N GLU A 139 -13.28 5.84 -14.49
CA GLU A 139 -14.24 6.95 -14.56
C GLU A 139 -13.79 7.97 -15.62
N GLU A 140 -14.76 8.64 -16.26
CA GLU A 140 -14.48 9.73 -17.22
C GLU A 140 -14.17 11.01 -16.45
N LEU A 141 -12.92 11.45 -16.49
CA LEU A 141 -12.44 12.67 -15.85
C LEU A 141 -11.80 13.61 -16.87
N PRO A 142 -11.71 14.93 -16.59
CA PRO A 142 -11.01 15.90 -17.43
C PRO A 142 -9.56 15.49 -17.72
N ARG A 143 -8.88 16.25 -18.58
CA ARG A 143 -7.46 16.00 -18.86
C ARG A 143 -6.65 16.05 -17.60
N PRO A 144 -5.70 15.11 -17.39
CA PRO A 144 -4.85 15.10 -16.23
C PRO A 144 -3.96 16.35 -16.20
N ASN A 145 -3.69 16.82 -15.00
CA ASN A 145 -2.73 17.88 -14.73
C ASN A 145 -1.28 17.43 -15.08
N PRO A 146 -0.32 18.37 -15.18
CA PRO A 146 1.09 18.05 -15.40
C PRO A 146 1.64 17.06 -14.37
N ASP A 147 2.54 16.19 -14.80
CA ASP A 147 3.23 15.21 -13.97
C ASP A 147 4.73 15.54 -13.85
N PRO A 148 5.15 16.32 -12.86
CA PRO A 148 6.55 16.69 -12.71
C PRO A 148 7.43 15.59 -12.11
N ILE A 149 6.84 14.56 -11.47
CA ILE A 149 7.59 13.46 -10.86
C ILE A 149 7.93 12.37 -11.89
N GLY A 150 6.97 12.06 -12.76
CA GLY A 150 7.17 11.14 -13.88
C GLY A 150 7.44 9.70 -13.43
N ILE A 151 6.65 9.16 -12.49
CA ILE A 151 6.64 7.73 -12.17
C ILE A 151 5.50 7.04 -12.93
N PRO A 152 5.57 5.72 -13.14
CA PRO A 152 4.43 4.97 -13.70
C PRO A 152 3.16 5.19 -12.87
N ASP A 153 1.99 5.24 -13.52
CA ASP A 153 0.70 5.35 -12.83
C ASP A 153 0.41 4.10 -11.97
N ALA A 154 0.96 2.94 -12.33
CA ALA A 154 0.94 1.72 -11.53
C ALA A 154 2.17 0.85 -11.81
N VAL A 155 2.63 0.11 -10.80
CA VAL A 155 3.62 -0.97 -10.94
C VAL A 155 3.20 -2.15 -10.08
N LEU A 156 3.11 -3.33 -10.69
CA LEU A 156 2.85 -4.60 -10.03
C LEU A 156 3.93 -5.61 -10.40
N VAL A 157 4.48 -6.26 -9.40
CA VAL A 157 5.53 -7.27 -9.53
C VAL A 157 4.99 -8.65 -9.17
N ARG A 158 5.45 -9.70 -9.87
CA ARG A 158 5.18 -11.09 -9.54
C ARG A 158 6.45 -11.73 -8.99
N PRO A 159 6.62 -11.79 -7.66
CA PRO A 159 7.84 -12.32 -7.05
C PRO A 159 7.96 -13.82 -7.30
N THR A 160 9.18 -14.30 -7.47
CA THR A 160 9.49 -15.73 -7.50
C THR A 160 9.94 -16.27 -6.13
N ILE A 161 10.13 -15.38 -5.18
CA ILE A 161 10.43 -15.71 -3.78
C ILE A 161 9.54 -14.81 -2.91
N VAL A 162 8.81 -15.44 -2.00
CA VAL A 162 8.03 -14.76 -0.97
C VAL A 162 8.46 -15.30 0.39
N VAL A 163 8.86 -14.42 1.30
CA VAL A 163 9.18 -14.77 2.69
C VAL A 163 8.08 -14.20 3.58
N VAL A 164 7.38 -15.09 4.27
CA VAL A 164 6.26 -14.74 5.15
C VAL A 164 6.64 -14.99 6.59
N PHE A 165 6.63 -13.95 7.41
CA PHE A 165 6.71 -14.04 8.87
C PHE A 165 5.31 -14.17 9.43
N ASP A 166 5.06 -15.18 10.27
CA ASP A 166 3.84 -15.33 11.08
C ASP A 166 4.21 -15.13 12.56
N ALA A 167 3.92 -13.94 13.09
CA ALA A 167 4.25 -13.57 14.46
C ALA A 167 3.45 -14.34 15.53
N VAL A 168 2.33 -14.99 15.16
CA VAL A 168 1.53 -15.83 16.05
C VAL A 168 2.12 -17.24 16.18
N LYS A 169 2.70 -17.74 15.09
CA LYS A 169 3.33 -19.07 15.05
C LYS A 169 4.83 -19.06 15.29
N ASP A 170 5.44 -17.88 15.45
CA ASP A 170 6.90 -17.70 15.49
C ASP A 170 7.59 -18.46 14.32
N ALA A 171 7.08 -18.27 13.11
CA ALA A 171 7.52 -19.00 11.95
C ALA A 171 7.86 -18.08 10.77
N ILE A 172 8.89 -18.48 10.01
CA ILE A 172 9.21 -17.92 8.71
C ILE A 172 8.91 -18.99 7.66
N THR A 173 8.04 -18.67 6.71
CA THR A 173 7.79 -19.55 5.57
C THR A 173 8.38 -18.95 4.32
N VAL A 174 9.31 -19.66 3.68
CA VAL A 174 9.91 -19.26 2.40
C VAL A 174 9.21 -20.02 1.29
N VAL A 175 8.62 -19.30 0.34
CA VAL A 175 7.78 -19.84 -0.72
C VAL A 175 8.37 -19.46 -2.08
N THR A 176 8.43 -20.41 -3.01
CA THR A 176 8.76 -20.16 -4.42
C THR A 176 7.65 -20.68 -5.33
N PRO A 177 6.90 -19.81 -6.02
CA PRO A 177 5.97 -20.21 -7.06
C PRO A 177 6.69 -20.83 -8.26
N VAL A 178 6.17 -21.92 -8.76
CA VAL A 178 6.68 -22.63 -9.93
C VAL A 178 5.57 -22.78 -10.97
N ARG A 179 5.82 -22.29 -12.17
CA ARG A 179 4.94 -22.41 -13.33
C ARG A 179 5.56 -23.33 -14.36
N PRO A 180 4.80 -24.34 -14.85
CA PRO A 180 5.30 -25.26 -15.86
C PRO A 180 5.77 -24.56 -17.13
N GLN A 181 6.87 -25.03 -17.68
CA GLN A 181 7.43 -24.54 -18.93
C GLN A 181 7.75 -25.75 -19.82
N ASN A 182 7.34 -25.71 -21.09
CA ASN A 182 7.49 -26.84 -22.02
C ASN A 182 8.94 -27.32 -22.20
N SER A 183 9.92 -26.46 -21.99
CA SER A 183 11.35 -26.76 -22.15
C SER A 183 12.03 -27.25 -20.88
N ILE A 184 11.32 -27.36 -19.74
CA ILE A 184 11.90 -27.68 -18.44
C ILE A 184 11.20 -28.90 -17.86
N THR A 185 11.98 -29.92 -17.48
CA THR A 185 11.43 -31.11 -16.81
C THR A 185 11.03 -30.80 -15.37
N ALA A 186 10.12 -31.62 -14.81
CA ALA A 186 9.68 -31.50 -13.42
C ALA A 186 10.87 -31.57 -12.43
N ASP A 187 11.82 -32.48 -12.65
CA ASP A 187 13.01 -32.63 -11.80
C ASP A 187 13.88 -31.36 -11.83
N THR A 188 14.09 -30.80 -13.01
CA THR A 188 14.85 -29.55 -13.16
C THR A 188 14.12 -28.38 -12.50
N ALA A 189 12.81 -28.27 -12.67
CA ALA A 189 12.00 -27.22 -12.05
C ALA A 189 12.03 -27.33 -10.51
N PHE A 190 11.92 -28.55 -9.98
CA PHE A 190 12.00 -28.80 -8.54
C PHE A 190 13.40 -28.51 -7.98
N ALA A 191 14.46 -28.93 -8.69
CA ALA A 191 15.84 -28.62 -8.29
C ALA A 191 16.09 -27.10 -8.20
N ARG A 192 15.64 -26.34 -9.20
CA ARG A 192 15.72 -24.86 -9.18
C ARG A 192 14.91 -24.23 -8.04
N ALA A 193 13.74 -24.79 -7.72
CA ALA A 193 12.94 -24.34 -6.58
C ALA A 193 13.69 -24.57 -5.25
N ARG A 194 14.27 -25.75 -5.08
CA ARG A 194 15.10 -26.07 -3.89
C ARG A 194 16.29 -25.12 -3.75
N GLU A 195 17.00 -24.86 -4.85
CA GLU A 195 18.14 -23.95 -4.89
C GLU A 195 17.76 -22.54 -4.44
N ARG A 196 16.61 -22.02 -4.91
CA ARG A 196 16.09 -20.72 -4.45
C ARG A 196 15.81 -20.70 -2.95
N LEU A 197 15.13 -21.74 -2.44
CA LEU A 197 14.83 -21.86 -1.02
C LEU A 197 16.12 -21.92 -0.18
N SER A 198 17.10 -22.74 -0.60
CA SER A 198 18.40 -22.85 0.08
C SER A 198 19.13 -21.51 0.12
N ALA A 199 19.18 -20.80 -1.01
CA ALA A 199 19.86 -19.51 -1.08
C ALA A 199 19.26 -18.45 -0.13
N ILE A 200 17.93 -18.48 0.09
CA ILE A 200 17.28 -17.59 1.07
C ILE A 200 17.61 -18.00 2.50
N ILE A 201 17.62 -19.30 2.81
CA ILE A 201 17.99 -19.80 4.15
C ILE A 201 19.44 -19.42 4.45
N ASP A 202 20.36 -19.69 3.52
CA ASP A 202 21.78 -19.36 3.68
C ASP A 202 21.97 -17.84 3.90
N ALA A 203 21.17 -17.01 3.22
CA ALA A 203 21.19 -15.57 3.42
C ALA A 203 20.62 -15.15 4.81
N LEU A 204 19.57 -15.81 5.29
CA LEU A 204 19.02 -15.56 6.63
C LEU A 204 20.01 -15.98 7.73
N ASP A 205 20.73 -17.07 7.55
CA ASP A 205 21.74 -17.56 8.49
C ASP A 205 23.02 -16.71 8.47
N ALA A 206 23.24 -15.94 7.40
CA ALA A 206 24.43 -15.08 7.31
C ALA A 206 24.36 -13.92 8.31
N PRO A 207 25.51 -13.46 8.85
CA PRO A 207 25.55 -12.26 9.68
C PRO A 207 25.16 -11.01 8.86
N LEU A 208 24.56 -10.00 9.52
CA LEU A 208 24.33 -8.70 8.88
C LEU A 208 25.68 -8.08 8.47
N ALA A 209 25.79 -7.71 7.20
CA ALA A 209 26.97 -7.04 6.70
C ALA A 209 27.18 -5.67 7.39
N HIS A 210 28.36 -5.48 7.97
CA HIS A 210 28.76 -4.20 8.54
C HIS A 210 29.31 -3.32 7.41
N SER A 211 28.49 -2.44 6.87
CA SER A 211 28.99 -1.38 5.98
C SER A 211 29.29 -0.14 6.80
N PRO A 212 30.48 0.45 6.72
CA PRO A 212 30.76 1.73 7.36
C PRO A 212 29.80 2.79 6.80
N PRO A 213 29.38 3.80 7.59
CA PRO A 213 28.51 4.86 7.11
C PRO A 213 29.24 5.64 6.01
N THR A 214 28.73 5.56 4.80
CA THR A 214 29.32 6.21 3.60
C THR A 214 28.96 7.69 3.53
N LEU A 215 28.05 8.18 4.38
CA LEU A 215 27.56 9.55 4.35
C LEU A 215 27.65 10.20 5.75
N GLN A 216 28.43 11.25 5.86
CA GLN A 216 28.17 12.29 6.87
C GLN A 216 26.89 13.02 6.42
N ALA A 217 25.73 12.47 6.75
CA ALA A 217 24.47 13.16 6.52
C ALA A 217 24.51 14.45 7.35
N GLY A 218 24.69 15.57 6.68
CA GLY A 218 24.49 16.89 7.25
C GLY A 218 23.08 17.01 7.86
N PRO A 219 22.78 18.04 8.64
CA PRO A 219 21.41 18.24 9.12
C PRO A 219 20.48 18.34 7.91
N LEU A 220 19.31 17.66 7.96
CA LEU A 220 18.18 17.99 7.08
C LEU A 220 17.68 19.37 7.51
N THR A 221 18.44 20.39 7.18
CA THR A 221 18.21 21.78 7.64
C THR A 221 17.31 22.55 6.71
N VAL A 222 16.85 21.94 5.64
CA VAL A 222 15.94 22.58 4.69
C VAL A 222 14.51 22.16 5.03
N TRP A 223 13.70 23.14 5.44
CA TRP A 223 12.25 22.95 5.54
C TRP A 223 11.73 22.51 4.18
N PRO A 224 10.78 21.54 4.14
CA PRO A 224 10.21 21.11 2.88
C PRO A 224 9.53 22.27 2.16
N SER A 225 9.80 22.41 0.86
CA SER A 225 9.04 23.29 -0.01
C SER A 225 7.73 22.61 -0.41
N SER A 226 6.68 23.41 -0.64
CA SER A 226 5.40 22.93 -1.18
C SER A 226 5.23 23.37 -2.63
N ASN A 227 4.62 22.54 -3.45
CA ASN A 227 4.20 22.91 -4.81
C ASN A 227 3.04 23.94 -4.82
N THR A 228 2.46 24.21 -3.66
CA THR A 228 1.33 25.13 -3.48
C THR A 228 1.64 26.05 -2.31
N THR A 229 1.61 27.35 -2.52
CA THR A 229 1.82 28.33 -1.43
C THR A 229 0.62 28.32 -0.46
N PRO A 230 0.80 28.73 0.81
CA PRO A 230 -0.33 28.82 1.75
C PRO A 230 -1.50 29.63 1.22
N ALA A 231 -1.21 30.79 0.58
CA ALA A 231 -2.26 31.63 0.00
C ALA A 231 -3.00 30.99 -1.18
N GLU A 232 -2.30 30.19 -1.98
CA GLU A 232 -2.95 29.40 -3.05
C GLU A 232 -3.83 28.30 -2.48
N TYR A 233 -3.35 27.56 -1.50
CA TYR A 233 -4.15 26.53 -0.84
C TYR A 233 -5.42 27.11 -0.16
N GLU A 234 -5.28 28.27 0.52
CA GLU A 234 -6.42 28.98 1.12
C GLU A 234 -7.46 29.40 0.06
N ARG A 235 -7.00 29.79 -1.15
CA ARG A 235 -7.90 30.08 -2.29
C ARG A 235 -8.60 28.81 -2.80
N MET A 236 -7.88 27.68 -2.91
CA MET A 236 -8.49 26.40 -3.28
C MET A 236 -9.58 26.00 -2.30
N VAL A 237 -9.32 26.12 -1.00
CA VAL A 237 -10.34 25.86 0.05
C VAL A 237 -11.55 26.77 -0.12
N SER A 238 -11.33 28.08 -0.37
CA SER A 238 -12.42 29.02 -0.57
C SER A 238 -13.26 28.67 -1.80
N ALA A 239 -12.65 28.32 -2.92
CA ALA A 239 -13.34 27.88 -4.14
C ALA A 239 -14.11 26.57 -3.89
N ALA A 240 -13.55 25.60 -3.17
CA ALA A 240 -14.23 24.37 -2.81
C ALA A 240 -15.50 24.63 -1.97
N LYS A 241 -15.47 25.62 -1.07
CA LYS A 241 -16.65 26.03 -0.29
C LYS A 241 -17.75 26.65 -1.17
N GLU A 242 -17.40 27.30 -2.27
CA GLU A 242 -18.38 27.80 -3.25
C GLU A 242 -19.10 26.63 -3.95
N TYR A 243 -18.39 25.56 -4.33
CA TYR A 243 -19.01 24.34 -4.87
C TYR A 243 -19.93 23.66 -3.86
N ILE A 244 -19.54 23.64 -2.56
CA ILE A 244 -20.42 23.11 -1.50
C ILE A 244 -21.68 23.97 -1.35
N ALA A 245 -21.53 25.30 -1.33
CA ALA A 245 -22.65 26.21 -1.22
C ALA A 245 -23.59 26.15 -2.44
N ALA A 246 -23.05 25.87 -3.63
CA ALA A 246 -23.84 25.65 -4.86
C ALA A 246 -24.58 24.31 -4.84
N GLY A 247 -24.23 23.38 -3.95
CA GLY A 247 -24.84 22.05 -3.86
C GLY A 247 -24.21 21.00 -4.78
N ASP A 248 -23.04 21.28 -5.36
CA ASP A 248 -22.32 20.35 -6.23
C ASP A 248 -21.77 19.15 -5.47
N ILE A 249 -21.26 19.40 -4.25
CA ILE A 249 -20.62 18.42 -3.38
C ILE A 249 -20.95 18.68 -1.91
N PHE A 250 -20.80 17.66 -1.07
CA PHE A 250 -20.84 17.79 0.39
C PHE A 250 -19.44 17.99 0.97
N GLN A 251 -18.45 17.34 0.35
CA GLN A 251 -17.04 17.34 0.78
C GLN A 251 -16.12 17.13 -0.43
N VAL A 252 -14.96 17.77 -0.39
CA VAL A 252 -13.83 17.46 -1.28
C VAL A 252 -12.54 17.45 -0.47
N VAL A 253 -11.62 16.52 -0.79
CA VAL A 253 -10.30 16.47 -0.16
C VAL A 253 -9.29 17.10 -1.10
N LEU A 254 -8.81 18.28 -0.75
CA LEU A 254 -7.75 18.98 -1.49
C LEU A 254 -6.39 18.69 -0.87
N SER A 255 -5.36 18.57 -1.71
CA SER A 255 -4.02 18.20 -1.27
C SER A 255 -2.94 19.12 -1.83
N GLN A 256 -1.78 19.09 -1.18
CA GLN A 256 -0.55 19.73 -1.64
C GLN A 256 0.63 18.78 -1.44
N ARG A 257 1.66 18.92 -2.27
CA ARG A 257 2.86 18.09 -2.21
C ARG A 257 4.03 18.86 -1.66
N PHE A 258 4.71 18.27 -0.68
CA PHE A 258 5.93 18.77 -0.07
C PHE A 258 7.13 17.99 -0.58
N GLU A 259 8.25 18.64 -0.75
CA GLU A 259 9.49 18.00 -1.16
C GLU A 259 10.70 18.48 -0.34
N ALA A 260 11.64 17.57 -0.13
CA ALA A 260 12.91 17.86 0.54
C ALA A 260 14.00 16.93 0.00
N PRO A 261 15.29 17.38 0.01
CA PRO A 261 16.41 16.51 -0.30
C PRO A 261 16.48 15.30 0.64
N PHE A 262 16.71 14.11 0.09
CA PHE A 262 16.86 12.87 0.86
C PHE A 262 17.86 11.93 0.17
N GLU A 263 19.10 11.91 0.67
CA GLU A 263 20.21 11.14 0.10
C GLU A 263 20.52 9.84 0.87
N LEU A 264 19.78 9.58 1.96
CA LEU A 264 19.93 8.34 2.73
C LEU A 264 19.31 7.16 1.99
N PRO A 265 19.77 5.92 2.26
CA PRO A 265 19.09 4.74 1.73
C PRO A 265 17.59 4.76 2.08
N PRO A 266 16.67 4.57 1.14
CA PRO A 266 15.23 4.66 1.39
C PRO A 266 14.73 3.72 2.49
N PHE A 267 15.37 2.55 2.65
CA PHE A 267 15.04 1.62 3.75
C PHE A 267 15.36 2.18 5.15
N ALA A 268 16.28 3.16 5.26
CA ALA A 268 16.53 3.84 6.52
C ALA A 268 15.30 4.68 6.95
N LEU A 269 14.62 5.32 5.97
CA LEU A 269 13.36 6.01 6.22
C LEU A 269 12.27 5.04 6.69
N TYR A 270 12.14 3.88 6.05
CA TYR A 270 11.19 2.86 6.49
C TYR A 270 11.41 2.44 7.95
N ARG A 271 12.66 2.17 8.31
CA ARG A 271 13.04 1.78 9.70
C ARG A 271 12.70 2.87 10.72
N ALA A 272 12.87 4.13 10.36
CA ALA A 272 12.48 5.27 11.19
C ALA A 272 10.95 5.41 11.28
N LEU A 273 10.26 5.42 10.14
CA LEU A 273 8.81 5.60 10.06
C LEU A 273 8.05 4.52 10.84
N ARG A 274 8.48 3.28 10.73
CA ARG A 274 7.96 2.12 11.47
C ARG A 274 7.96 2.32 12.99
N ARG A 275 8.85 3.16 13.51
CA ARG A 275 8.97 3.48 14.94
C ARG A 275 8.24 4.75 15.35
N VAL A 276 8.33 5.77 14.49
CA VAL A 276 7.76 7.10 14.77
C VAL A 276 6.25 7.10 14.60
N ASN A 277 5.76 6.39 13.59
CA ASN A 277 4.35 6.38 13.24
C ASN A 277 3.88 4.99 12.78
N PRO A 278 3.82 3.99 13.67
CA PRO A 278 3.27 2.69 13.30
C PRO A 278 1.78 2.81 12.98
N ALA A 279 1.35 2.24 11.85
CA ALA A 279 -0.03 2.18 11.40
C ALA A 279 -0.33 0.78 10.85
N PRO A 280 -1.61 0.39 10.66
CA PRO A 280 -2.00 -0.94 10.22
C PRO A 280 -1.29 -1.47 8.98
N PHE A 281 -0.91 -0.59 8.05
CA PHE A 281 -0.24 -0.95 6.81
C PHE A 281 1.09 -0.23 6.68
N LEU A 282 2.16 -0.93 7.00
CA LEU A 282 3.53 -0.45 6.78
C LEU A 282 4.07 -1.08 5.50
N TYR A 283 4.69 -0.29 4.66
CA TYR A 283 5.26 -0.80 3.42
C TYR A 283 6.53 -0.08 2.98
N PHE A 284 7.39 -0.86 2.39
CA PHE A 284 8.56 -0.45 1.65
C PHE A 284 8.54 -1.16 0.30
N LEU A 285 8.56 -0.41 -0.80
CA LEU A 285 8.65 -0.96 -2.15
C LEU A 285 9.83 -0.28 -2.85
N ASP A 286 10.74 -1.08 -3.36
CA ASP A 286 11.89 -0.62 -4.12
C ASP A 286 11.74 -1.02 -5.60
N PHE A 287 11.57 -0.04 -6.46
CA PHE A 287 11.44 -0.23 -7.90
C PHE A 287 12.73 0.11 -8.68
N GLY A 288 13.86 0.29 -7.98
CA GLY A 288 15.17 0.59 -8.56
C GLY A 288 15.35 2.07 -8.90
N GLY A 289 14.49 2.66 -9.73
CA GLY A 289 14.53 4.08 -10.06
C GLY A 289 13.84 5.00 -9.06
N PHE A 290 13.03 4.44 -8.18
CA PHE A 290 12.35 5.12 -7.08
C PHE A 290 11.91 4.13 -6.02
N SER A 291 11.67 4.63 -4.80
CA SER A 291 11.20 3.81 -3.68
C SER A 291 9.99 4.45 -3.01
N ILE A 292 9.10 3.62 -2.48
CA ILE A 292 7.90 4.04 -1.76
C ILE A 292 8.00 3.57 -0.31
N VAL A 293 7.80 4.49 0.63
CA VAL A 293 7.85 4.23 2.07
C VAL A 293 6.60 4.78 2.71
N GLY A 294 5.77 3.92 3.27
CA GLY A 294 4.48 4.35 3.79
C GLY A 294 4.05 3.69 5.09
N SER A 295 3.15 4.39 5.78
CA SER A 295 2.50 3.97 7.01
C SER A 295 1.02 4.37 6.95
N SER A 296 0.22 3.59 6.23
CA SER A 296 -1.19 3.88 5.99
C SER A 296 -2.08 3.39 7.13
N PRO A 297 -3.04 4.21 7.57
CA PRO A 297 -3.98 3.80 8.62
C PRO A 297 -5.19 3.03 8.09
N GLU A 298 -5.46 3.03 6.77
CA GLU A 298 -6.79 2.74 6.26
C GLU A 298 -6.78 1.72 5.12
N ILE A 299 -7.65 0.71 5.24
CA ILE A 299 -7.96 -0.24 4.15
C ILE A 299 -8.63 0.54 3.01
N LEU A 300 -8.22 0.28 1.76
CA LEU A 300 -8.98 0.73 0.61
C LEU A 300 -10.11 -0.26 0.31
N VAL A 301 -9.75 -1.45 -0.13
CA VAL A 301 -10.68 -2.57 -0.39
C VAL A 301 -9.99 -3.87 -0.03
N ARG A 302 -10.71 -4.74 0.64
CA ARG A 302 -10.31 -6.14 0.87
C ARG A 302 -11.33 -7.08 0.25
N VAL A 303 -10.86 -8.09 -0.44
CA VAL A 303 -11.67 -9.24 -0.89
C VAL A 303 -11.07 -10.50 -0.31
N ARG A 304 -11.80 -11.18 0.57
CA ARG A 304 -11.36 -12.42 1.20
C ARG A 304 -12.52 -13.40 1.31
N GLU A 305 -12.30 -14.63 0.88
CA GLU A 305 -13.31 -15.68 0.90
C GLU A 305 -14.65 -15.22 0.27
N GLY A 306 -14.57 -14.45 -0.82
CA GLY A 306 -15.73 -13.91 -1.52
C GLY A 306 -16.44 -12.75 -0.81
N THR A 307 -15.91 -12.24 0.31
CA THR A 307 -16.45 -11.08 1.02
C THR A 307 -15.65 -9.84 0.65
N VAL A 308 -16.34 -8.79 0.20
CA VAL A 308 -15.78 -7.45 -0.01
C VAL A 308 -15.93 -6.65 1.27
N THR A 309 -14.85 -6.03 1.74
CA THR A 309 -14.83 -5.22 2.96
C THR A 309 -14.27 -3.85 2.67
N ILE A 310 -14.94 -2.80 3.13
CA ILE A 310 -14.46 -1.41 3.20
C ILE A 310 -14.63 -0.94 4.64
N ARG A 311 -13.62 -0.22 5.16
CA ARG A 311 -13.62 0.30 6.54
C ARG A 311 -13.40 1.80 6.54
N PRO A 312 -14.44 2.62 6.40
CA PRO A 312 -14.32 4.07 6.47
C PRO A 312 -13.84 4.50 7.85
N LEU A 313 -12.90 5.44 7.83
CA LEU A 313 -12.24 5.99 9.00
C LEU A 313 -12.35 7.52 8.94
N ALA A 314 -13.01 8.13 9.93
CA ALA A 314 -13.14 9.56 10.04
C ALA A 314 -13.29 9.99 11.51
N GLY A 315 -13.19 11.28 11.77
CA GLY A 315 -13.16 11.81 13.13
C GLY A 315 -11.84 11.53 13.83
N THR A 316 -11.24 12.51 14.46
CA THR A 316 -9.93 12.36 15.07
C THR A 316 -9.84 13.05 16.40
N ARG A 317 -9.26 12.37 17.40
CA ARG A 317 -8.78 12.99 18.65
C ARG A 317 -7.38 12.49 18.96
N PRO A 318 -6.53 13.30 19.61
CA PRO A 318 -5.24 12.84 20.10
C PRO A 318 -5.43 11.78 21.18
N ARG A 319 -4.37 11.01 21.45
CA ARG A 319 -4.34 10.07 22.57
C ARG A 319 -4.23 10.84 23.88
N GLY A 320 -4.94 10.39 24.90
CA GLY A 320 -4.81 10.90 26.25
C GLY A 320 -3.48 10.51 26.92
N ALA A 321 -2.92 11.40 27.74
CA ALA A 321 -1.70 11.10 28.50
C ALA A 321 -1.93 10.04 29.59
N THR A 322 -3.18 9.82 29.99
CA THR A 322 -3.59 8.79 30.96
C THR A 322 -4.80 8.02 30.43
N PRO A 323 -5.05 6.77 30.89
CA PRO A 323 -6.23 6.00 30.48
C PRO A 323 -7.56 6.73 30.68
N ASN A 324 -7.69 7.53 31.73
CA ASN A 324 -8.90 8.31 32.00
C ASN A 324 -9.08 9.46 31.01
N GLN A 325 -8.00 10.16 30.65
CA GLN A 325 -8.04 11.20 29.61
C GLN A 325 -8.33 10.59 28.24
N ASP A 326 -7.74 9.43 27.92
CA ASP A 326 -7.99 8.71 26.67
C ASP A 326 -9.49 8.34 26.55
N LYS A 327 -10.10 7.86 27.65
CA LYS A 327 -11.53 7.55 27.70
C LYS A 327 -12.42 8.79 27.62
N ALA A 328 -12.01 9.92 28.19
CA ALA A 328 -12.75 11.17 28.08
C ALA A 328 -12.76 11.69 26.63
N LEU A 329 -11.60 11.67 25.95
CA LEU A 329 -11.48 12.04 24.53
C LEU A 329 -12.28 11.12 23.61
N GLU A 330 -12.33 9.81 23.89
CA GLU A 330 -13.22 8.88 23.18
C GLU A 330 -14.69 9.28 23.34
N THR A 331 -15.12 9.58 24.56
CA THR A 331 -16.51 9.97 24.85
C THR A 331 -16.86 11.28 24.15
N GLU A 332 -15.94 12.25 24.16
CA GLU A 332 -16.07 13.53 23.47
C GLU A 332 -16.21 13.30 21.95
N LEU A 333 -15.32 12.50 21.34
CA LEU A 333 -15.33 12.20 19.91
C LEU A 333 -16.65 11.56 19.48
N LEU A 334 -17.15 10.59 20.23
CA LEU A 334 -18.42 9.91 19.95
C LEU A 334 -19.66 10.79 20.17
N ALA A 335 -19.53 11.86 20.97
CA ALA A 335 -20.60 12.84 21.19
C ALA A 335 -20.58 14.01 20.20
N ASP A 336 -19.47 14.18 19.46
CA ASP A 336 -19.32 15.28 18.50
C ASP A 336 -20.23 15.07 17.27
N GLU A 337 -21.25 15.91 17.14
CA GLU A 337 -22.26 15.79 16.06
C GLU A 337 -21.65 15.98 14.68
N LYS A 338 -20.64 16.86 14.53
CA LYS A 338 -19.96 17.13 13.26
C LYS A 338 -19.15 15.91 12.81
N GLU A 339 -18.30 15.39 13.69
CA GLU A 339 -17.47 14.21 13.40
C GLU A 339 -18.34 12.98 13.08
N ARG A 340 -19.46 12.82 13.75
CA ARG A 340 -20.44 11.76 13.48
C ARG A 340 -21.14 11.94 12.13
N ALA A 341 -21.50 13.18 11.76
CA ALA A 341 -22.14 13.46 10.46
C ALA A 341 -21.17 13.18 9.29
N GLU A 342 -19.91 13.60 9.43
CA GLU A 342 -18.86 13.29 8.45
C GLU A 342 -18.65 11.78 8.34
N HIS A 343 -18.52 11.09 9.47
CA HIS A 343 -18.35 9.63 9.46
C HIS A 343 -19.55 8.91 8.84
N LEU A 344 -20.78 9.34 9.09
CA LEU A 344 -21.99 8.78 8.49
C LEU A 344 -21.99 8.93 6.97
N MET A 345 -21.55 10.09 6.46
CA MET A 345 -21.42 10.32 5.01
C MET A 345 -20.42 9.34 4.38
N LEU A 346 -19.26 9.13 5.01
CA LEU A 346 -18.25 8.18 4.52
C LEU A 346 -18.71 6.72 4.66
N LEU A 347 -19.46 6.40 5.71
CA LEU A 347 -20.07 5.09 5.88
C LEU A 347 -21.08 4.80 4.76
N ASP A 348 -21.91 5.78 4.40
CA ASP A 348 -22.88 5.62 3.32
C ASP A 348 -22.19 5.51 1.96
N LEU A 349 -21.12 6.26 1.73
CA LEU A 349 -20.27 6.12 0.54
C LEU A 349 -19.64 4.70 0.46
N GLY A 350 -19.11 4.17 1.58
CA GLY A 350 -18.59 2.81 1.64
C GLY A 350 -19.66 1.74 1.37
N ARG A 351 -20.89 1.94 1.85
CA ARG A 351 -22.02 1.08 1.51
C ARG A 351 -22.36 1.11 0.01
N ASN A 352 -22.31 2.28 -0.59
CA ASN A 352 -22.51 2.44 -2.04
C ASN A 352 -21.40 1.75 -2.83
N ASP A 353 -20.14 1.94 -2.46
CA ASP A 353 -18.98 1.34 -3.13
C ASP A 353 -19.05 -0.21 -3.07
N VAL A 354 -19.31 -0.80 -1.90
CA VAL A 354 -19.52 -2.26 -1.76
C VAL A 354 -20.75 -2.70 -2.57
N GLY A 355 -21.83 -1.90 -2.56
CA GLY A 355 -23.07 -2.20 -3.26
C GLY A 355 -22.93 -2.32 -4.79
N ARG A 356 -21.94 -1.64 -5.39
CA ARG A 356 -21.66 -1.72 -6.84
C ARG A 356 -21.25 -3.13 -7.30
N VAL A 357 -20.65 -3.94 -6.42
CA VAL A 357 -20.10 -5.25 -6.76
C VAL A 357 -20.63 -6.39 -5.91
N ALA A 358 -21.38 -6.11 -4.86
CA ALA A 358 -21.95 -7.11 -3.98
C ALA A 358 -23.27 -7.66 -4.54
N ARG A 359 -23.59 -8.90 -4.14
CA ARG A 359 -24.92 -9.50 -4.38
C ARG A 359 -26.00 -8.64 -3.76
N THR A 360 -27.12 -8.52 -4.44
CA THR A 360 -28.30 -7.79 -3.93
C THR A 360 -28.64 -8.23 -2.52
N ALA A 361 -28.93 -7.29 -1.64
CA ALA A 361 -29.28 -7.47 -0.22
C ALA A 361 -28.18 -8.12 0.66
N SER A 362 -26.93 -8.25 0.17
CA SER A 362 -25.83 -8.79 0.98
C SER A 362 -25.01 -7.73 1.71
N VAL A 363 -25.17 -6.44 1.35
CA VAL A 363 -24.42 -5.34 1.99
C VAL A 363 -24.91 -5.13 3.42
N LYS A 364 -23.97 -5.15 4.36
CA LYS A 364 -24.23 -4.99 5.80
C LYS A 364 -23.19 -4.06 6.42
N VAL A 365 -23.61 -3.25 7.36
CA VAL A 365 -22.73 -2.60 8.33
C VAL A 365 -22.60 -3.56 9.50
N THR A 366 -21.45 -4.21 9.63
CA THR A 366 -21.22 -5.22 10.68
C THR A 366 -20.84 -4.60 12.00
N ASP A 367 -20.11 -3.48 11.96
CA ASP A 367 -19.73 -2.67 13.10
C ASP A 367 -19.83 -1.21 12.72
N GLN A 368 -20.34 -0.38 13.64
CA GLN A 368 -20.50 1.05 13.36
C GLN A 368 -20.11 1.93 14.54
N PHE A 369 -19.50 3.07 14.25
CA PHE A 369 -19.14 4.10 15.21
C PHE A 369 -18.35 3.59 16.41
N PHE A 370 -17.41 2.67 16.21
CA PHE A 370 -16.49 2.26 17.26
C PHE A 370 -15.17 3.02 17.17
N ILE A 371 -14.46 3.10 18.31
CA ILE A 371 -13.16 3.78 18.37
C ILE A 371 -12.02 2.80 18.14
N GLU A 372 -11.21 3.09 17.13
CA GLU A 372 -9.91 2.44 16.94
C GLU A 372 -8.79 3.38 17.39
N ARG A 373 -7.89 2.84 18.22
CA ARG A 373 -6.78 3.58 18.80
C ARG A 373 -5.50 3.28 18.06
N PHE A 374 -4.87 4.34 17.56
CA PHE A 374 -3.55 4.31 16.96
C PHE A 374 -2.50 4.86 17.93
N SER A 375 -1.23 4.88 17.55
CA SER A 375 -0.15 5.32 18.42
C SER A 375 -0.27 6.77 18.91
N GLN A 376 -0.78 7.68 18.06
CA GLN A 376 -0.84 9.12 18.32
C GLN A 376 -2.26 9.67 18.38
N VAL A 377 -3.21 8.98 17.77
CA VAL A 377 -4.59 9.44 17.60
C VAL A 377 -5.58 8.28 17.77
N MET A 378 -6.85 8.62 17.95
CA MET A 378 -7.97 7.69 17.84
C MET A 378 -8.94 8.18 16.77
N HIS A 379 -9.64 7.26 16.11
CA HIS A 379 -10.59 7.53 15.07
C HIS A 379 -11.91 6.81 15.29
N ILE A 380 -13.00 7.37 14.75
CA ILE A 380 -14.26 6.63 14.57
C ILE A 380 -14.09 5.73 13.33
N VAL A 381 -14.45 4.46 13.47
CA VAL A 381 -14.37 3.46 12.41
C VAL A 381 -15.73 2.76 12.28
N SER A 382 -16.05 2.35 11.08
CA SER A 382 -17.17 1.45 10.80
C SER A 382 -16.71 0.36 9.83
N ASN A 383 -17.42 -0.77 9.78
CA ASN A 383 -17.10 -1.87 8.89
C ASN A 383 -18.29 -2.17 7.97
N VAL A 384 -18.05 -2.16 6.67
CA VAL A 384 -19.04 -2.48 5.64
C VAL A 384 -18.59 -3.73 4.90
N GLU A 385 -19.47 -4.71 4.81
CA GLU A 385 -19.22 -5.97 4.12
C GLU A 385 -20.32 -6.29 3.12
N GLY A 386 -19.96 -7.03 2.06
CA GLY A 386 -20.90 -7.58 1.10
C GLY A 386 -20.34 -8.81 0.42
N GLN A 387 -21.19 -9.74 0.04
CA GLN A 387 -20.77 -10.91 -0.72
C GLN A 387 -20.53 -10.51 -2.18
N LEU A 388 -19.32 -10.72 -2.70
CA LEU A 388 -18.99 -10.45 -4.09
C LEU A 388 -19.93 -11.22 -5.02
N ASP A 389 -20.55 -10.52 -5.96
CA ASP A 389 -21.38 -11.17 -6.98
C ASP A 389 -20.47 -11.91 -7.97
N GLY A 390 -20.84 -13.14 -8.35
CA GLY A 390 -20.02 -14.00 -9.20
C GLY A 390 -19.72 -13.48 -10.60
N LYS A 391 -20.35 -12.36 -11.03
CA LYS A 391 -20.05 -11.67 -12.28
C LYS A 391 -18.87 -10.69 -12.16
N TYR A 392 -18.43 -10.39 -10.95
CA TYR A 392 -17.33 -9.48 -10.64
C TYR A 392 -16.14 -10.23 -10.03
N ASP A 393 -14.97 -9.65 -10.16
CA ASP A 393 -13.73 -10.16 -9.57
C ASP A 393 -13.12 -9.15 -8.56
N ALA A 394 -11.95 -9.50 -8.02
CA ALA A 394 -11.25 -8.64 -7.07
C ALA A 394 -10.80 -7.29 -7.66
N LEU A 395 -10.56 -7.22 -8.99
CA LEU A 395 -10.22 -5.96 -9.67
C LEU A 395 -11.46 -5.06 -9.81
N ASP A 396 -12.63 -5.65 -10.07
CA ASP A 396 -13.89 -4.89 -10.07
C ASP A 396 -14.22 -4.35 -8.68
N ALA A 397 -13.95 -5.14 -7.64
CA ALA A 397 -14.13 -4.70 -6.25
C ALA A 397 -13.20 -3.53 -5.90
N LEU A 398 -11.92 -3.58 -6.33
CA LEU A 398 -11.00 -2.48 -6.18
C LEU A 398 -11.49 -1.23 -6.91
N ALA A 399 -11.88 -1.36 -8.18
CA ALA A 399 -12.37 -0.25 -8.99
C ALA A 399 -13.64 0.41 -8.40
N ALA A 400 -14.53 -0.37 -7.78
CA ALA A 400 -15.73 0.14 -7.13
C ALA A 400 -15.42 1.07 -5.95
N GLY A 401 -14.37 0.76 -5.16
CA GLY A 401 -13.94 1.55 -4.00
C GLY A 401 -12.87 2.60 -4.32
N PHE A 402 -12.33 2.63 -5.54
CA PHE A 402 -11.21 3.48 -5.91
C PHE A 402 -11.65 4.82 -6.55
N PRO A 403 -11.01 5.95 -6.19
CA PRO A 403 -10.26 6.14 -4.96
C PRO A 403 -11.20 6.17 -3.74
N ALA A 404 -10.63 6.04 -2.54
CA ALA A 404 -11.44 6.11 -1.32
C ALA A 404 -12.11 7.48 -1.17
N GLY A 405 -13.31 7.51 -0.60
CA GLY A 405 -14.03 8.75 -0.30
C GLY A 405 -13.29 9.67 0.66
N THR A 406 -12.56 9.08 1.61
CA THR A 406 -11.73 9.79 2.60
C THR A 406 -10.58 10.58 2.01
N VAL A 407 -10.26 10.39 0.72
CA VAL A 407 -9.20 11.11 -0.02
C VAL A 407 -9.69 11.76 -1.32
N SER A 408 -10.98 11.63 -1.63
CA SER A 408 -11.62 12.26 -2.80
C SER A 408 -12.74 13.20 -2.39
N GLY A 409 -13.86 12.67 -1.93
CA GLY A 409 -15.01 13.43 -1.48
C GLY A 409 -16.34 12.81 -1.89
N ALA A 410 -17.43 13.55 -1.67
CA ALA A 410 -18.80 13.09 -1.92
C ALA A 410 -19.66 14.20 -2.56
N PRO A 411 -20.38 13.95 -3.67
CA PRO A 411 -20.35 12.77 -4.54
C PRO A 411 -18.98 12.57 -5.21
N LYS A 412 -18.51 11.30 -5.31
CA LYS A 412 -17.14 10.93 -5.65
C LYS A 412 -16.65 11.52 -7.00
N VAL A 413 -17.39 11.33 -8.08
CA VAL A 413 -16.96 11.77 -9.43
C VAL A 413 -16.86 13.30 -9.48
N ARG A 414 -17.87 14.02 -8.96
CA ARG A 414 -17.84 15.48 -8.95
C ARG A 414 -16.71 16.04 -8.08
N ALA A 415 -16.44 15.41 -6.94
CA ALA A 415 -15.30 15.77 -6.12
C ALA A 415 -13.96 15.59 -6.86
N MET A 416 -13.80 14.52 -7.65
CA MET A 416 -12.60 14.30 -8.45
C MET A 416 -12.44 15.32 -9.59
N GLU A 417 -13.53 15.75 -10.24
CA GLU A 417 -13.50 16.84 -11.22
C GLU A 417 -13.00 18.15 -10.59
N ILE A 418 -13.49 18.48 -9.39
CA ILE A 418 -13.08 19.68 -8.65
C ILE A 418 -11.61 19.56 -8.20
N ILE A 419 -11.15 18.38 -7.82
CA ILE A 419 -9.74 18.13 -7.52
C ILE A 419 -8.87 18.45 -8.75
N ASP A 420 -9.23 17.94 -9.92
CA ASP A 420 -8.50 18.21 -11.16
C ASP A 420 -8.50 19.71 -11.53
N GLU A 421 -9.56 20.43 -11.21
CA GLU A 421 -9.66 21.86 -11.47
C GLU A 421 -8.80 22.70 -10.53
N LEU A 422 -8.79 22.36 -9.24
CA LEU A 422 -8.16 23.17 -8.20
C LEU A 422 -6.71 22.80 -7.91
N GLU A 423 -6.31 21.53 -8.02
CA GLU A 423 -4.92 21.11 -7.88
C GLU A 423 -4.16 21.34 -9.19
N GLN A 424 -2.90 21.80 -9.11
CA GLN A 424 -2.13 22.22 -10.30
C GLN A 424 -1.36 21.06 -10.95
N GLU A 425 -1.16 19.96 -10.23
CA GLU A 425 -0.33 18.84 -10.63
C GLU A 425 -1.02 17.52 -10.32
N LYS A 426 -0.64 16.46 -11.05
CA LYS A 426 -1.09 15.11 -10.78
C LYS A 426 -0.80 14.70 -9.34
N ARG A 427 -1.74 13.99 -8.74
CA ARG A 427 -1.55 13.34 -7.43
C ARG A 427 -0.55 12.20 -7.48
N GLY A 428 -0.43 11.53 -8.63
CA GLY A 428 0.45 10.40 -8.81
C GLY A 428 0.15 9.29 -7.79
N LEU A 429 1.07 9.07 -6.85
CA LEU A 429 0.95 8.02 -5.84
C LEU A 429 -0.12 8.31 -4.77
N TYR A 430 -0.24 9.57 -4.32
CA TYR A 430 -1.14 9.96 -3.23
C TYR A 430 -2.60 9.65 -3.53
N ALA A 431 -3.34 9.14 -2.54
CA ALA A 431 -4.73 8.69 -2.66
C ALA A 431 -4.94 7.46 -3.59
N GLY A 432 -3.87 6.86 -4.06
CA GLY A 432 -3.89 5.57 -4.74
C GLY A 432 -3.97 4.39 -3.77
N SER A 433 -3.48 3.23 -4.21
CA SER A 433 -3.52 1.96 -3.49
C SER A 433 -2.15 1.29 -3.45
N VAL A 434 -1.79 0.70 -2.31
CA VAL A 434 -0.72 -0.31 -2.17
C VAL A 434 -1.32 -1.60 -1.67
N GLY A 435 -0.91 -2.73 -2.24
CA GLY A 435 -1.42 -4.02 -1.81
C GLY A 435 -1.04 -5.17 -2.73
N TYR A 436 -1.86 -6.20 -2.73
CA TYR A 436 -1.63 -7.39 -3.56
C TYR A 436 -2.93 -8.05 -4.01
N PHE A 437 -2.88 -8.65 -5.19
CA PHE A 437 -3.82 -9.67 -5.64
C PHE A 437 -3.18 -11.02 -5.38
N SER A 438 -3.78 -11.84 -4.54
CA SER A 438 -3.26 -13.16 -4.20
C SER A 438 -3.41 -14.14 -5.37
N ALA A 439 -2.60 -15.19 -5.36
CA ALA A 439 -2.74 -16.26 -6.34
C ALA A 439 -4.08 -17.03 -6.22
N ALA A 440 -4.74 -16.96 -5.08
CA ALA A 440 -6.12 -17.49 -4.89
C ALA A 440 -7.20 -16.54 -5.45
N GLY A 441 -6.84 -15.31 -5.83
CA GLY A 441 -7.75 -14.29 -6.39
C GLY A 441 -8.40 -13.39 -5.35
N GLU A 442 -7.84 -13.34 -4.17
CA GLU A 442 -8.18 -12.38 -3.15
C GLU A 442 -7.42 -11.07 -3.34
N LEU A 443 -7.86 -10.02 -2.67
CA LEU A 443 -7.27 -8.70 -2.66
C LEU A 443 -7.11 -8.21 -1.24
N ASP A 444 -5.97 -7.64 -0.92
CA ASP A 444 -5.79 -6.82 0.28
C ASP A 444 -5.05 -5.55 -0.11
N SER A 445 -5.64 -4.39 0.18
CA SER A 445 -5.10 -3.11 -0.24
C SER A 445 -5.39 -2.00 0.77
N CYS A 446 -4.46 -1.05 0.87
CA CYS A 446 -4.62 0.14 1.68
C CYS A 446 -4.55 1.40 0.82
N ILE A 447 -5.08 2.50 1.33
CA ILE A 447 -5.00 3.82 0.71
C ILE A 447 -3.56 4.33 0.84
N VAL A 448 -3.03 4.95 -0.19
CA VAL A 448 -1.72 5.61 -0.10
C VAL A 448 -1.87 6.94 0.64
N LEU A 449 -1.62 6.86 1.93
CA LEU A 449 -1.60 7.97 2.88
C LEU A 449 -0.32 7.92 3.71
N ARG A 450 0.13 9.07 4.22
CA ARG A 450 1.33 9.15 5.08
C ARG A 450 2.51 8.39 4.45
N THR A 451 2.74 8.70 3.18
CA THR A 451 3.68 8.00 2.31
C THR A 451 4.68 8.97 1.71
N ALA A 452 5.93 8.57 1.71
CA ALA A 452 7.01 9.25 1.00
C ALA A 452 7.35 8.48 -0.27
N LEU A 453 7.47 9.19 -1.38
CA LEU A 453 8.11 8.75 -2.60
C LEU A 453 9.54 9.31 -2.61
N ILE A 454 10.53 8.46 -2.84
CA ILE A 454 11.93 8.84 -2.92
C ILE A 454 12.41 8.56 -4.34
N LYS A 455 12.84 9.62 -5.02
CA LYS A 455 13.34 9.55 -6.40
C LYS A 455 14.41 10.61 -6.62
N ASP A 456 15.50 10.27 -7.27
CA ASP A 456 16.59 11.17 -7.66
C ASP A 456 17.13 12.04 -6.50
N GLY A 457 17.22 11.47 -5.29
CA GLY A 457 17.70 12.19 -4.10
C GLY A 457 16.69 13.15 -3.48
N VAL A 458 15.44 13.12 -3.92
CA VAL A 458 14.34 13.94 -3.40
C VAL A 458 13.28 13.06 -2.77
N MET A 459 12.79 13.46 -1.61
CA MET A 459 11.64 12.88 -0.93
C MET A 459 10.41 13.75 -1.17
N TYR A 460 9.36 13.15 -1.73
CA TYR A 460 8.05 13.76 -1.97
C TYR A 460 7.04 13.21 -0.99
N VAL A 461 6.29 14.11 -0.35
CA VAL A 461 5.23 13.77 0.60
C VAL A 461 3.98 14.57 0.24
N GLN A 462 2.87 13.92 -0.03
CA GLN A 462 1.61 14.60 -0.30
C GLN A 462 0.62 14.40 0.85
N ALA A 463 -0.08 15.46 1.20
CA ALA A 463 -1.08 15.46 2.26
C ALA A 463 -2.25 16.37 1.89
N GLY A 464 -3.45 16.01 2.33
CA GLY A 464 -4.67 16.74 2.06
C GLY A 464 -5.57 16.88 3.28
N ALA A 465 -6.51 17.81 3.19
CA ALA A 465 -7.56 18.04 4.17
C ALA A 465 -8.95 17.96 3.52
N GLY A 466 -9.92 17.45 4.27
CA GLY A 466 -11.32 17.37 3.87
C GLY A 466 -12.02 18.69 4.04
N ILE A 467 -12.47 19.29 2.94
CA ILE A 467 -13.13 20.60 2.93
C ILE A 467 -14.64 20.39 2.99
N VAL A 468 -15.26 20.99 3.99
CA VAL A 468 -16.71 21.04 4.22
C VAL A 468 -17.17 22.49 4.38
N ALA A 469 -18.47 22.74 4.48
CA ALA A 469 -19.07 24.09 4.49
C ALA A 469 -18.48 25.03 5.55
N ASP A 470 -18.15 24.52 6.73
CA ASP A 470 -17.61 25.29 7.85
C ASP A 470 -16.07 25.27 7.93
N SER A 471 -15.36 24.63 6.98
CA SER A 471 -13.91 24.60 6.92
C SER A 471 -13.29 26.00 6.94
N ASN A 472 -12.21 26.15 7.73
CA ASN A 472 -11.42 27.38 7.78
C ASN A 472 -10.16 27.21 6.90
N PRO A 473 -9.95 28.05 5.87
CA PRO A 473 -8.87 27.91 4.92
C PRO A 473 -7.47 27.78 5.55
N LYS A 474 -7.18 28.57 6.58
CA LYS A 474 -5.89 28.54 7.29
C LYS A 474 -5.72 27.25 8.11
N SER A 475 -6.79 26.79 8.74
CA SER A 475 -6.75 25.55 9.52
C SER A 475 -6.53 24.34 8.62
N GLU A 476 -7.19 24.27 7.47
CA GLU A 476 -7.03 23.18 6.50
C GLU A 476 -5.63 23.16 5.88
N GLN A 477 -5.07 24.34 5.58
CA GLN A 477 -3.70 24.46 5.13
C GLN A 477 -2.70 23.95 6.21
N GLN A 478 -2.92 24.34 7.47
CA GLN A 478 -2.08 23.89 8.58
C GLN A 478 -2.21 22.36 8.80
N GLU A 479 -3.40 21.80 8.62
CA GLU A 479 -3.62 20.35 8.73
C GLU A 479 -2.78 19.56 7.71
N CYS A 480 -2.71 20.02 6.45
CA CYS A 480 -1.84 19.41 5.44
C CYS A 480 -0.37 19.42 5.87
N VAL A 481 0.10 20.57 6.37
CA VAL A 481 1.47 20.71 6.89
C VAL A 481 1.72 19.74 8.05
N ASP A 482 0.79 19.62 8.99
CA ASP A 482 0.96 18.78 10.18
C ASP A 482 0.93 17.28 9.81
N LYS A 483 0.10 16.89 8.84
CA LYS A 483 0.10 15.53 8.29
C LYS A 483 1.42 15.17 7.61
N ALA A 484 2.03 16.10 6.88
CA ALA A 484 3.33 15.89 6.23
C ALA A 484 4.50 15.86 7.22
N LYS A 485 4.45 16.66 8.30
CA LYS A 485 5.53 16.74 9.32
C LYS A 485 5.92 15.40 9.92
N ALA A 486 4.99 14.47 10.07
CA ALA A 486 5.29 13.13 10.63
C ALA A 486 6.34 12.38 9.80
N LEU A 487 6.26 12.50 8.46
CA LEU A 487 7.21 11.87 7.54
C LEU A 487 8.56 12.58 7.55
N PHE A 488 8.58 13.90 7.63
CA PHE A 488 9.84 14.66 7.72
C PHE A 488 10.56 14.40 9.06
N ARG A 489 9.82 14.25 10.17
CA ARG A 489 10.40 13.77 11.45
C ARG A 489 11.00 12.37 11.32
N ALA A 490 10.32 11.47 10.61
CA ALA A 490 10.88 10.15 10.34
C ALA A 490 12.14 10.23 9.47
N ALA A 491 12.21 11.17 8.51
CA ALA A 491 13.39 11.42 7.70
C ALA A 491 14.59 11.94 8.54
N GLU A 492 14.34 12.78 9.53
CA GLU A 492 15.37 13.20 10.49
C GLU A 492 15.88 12.01 11.33
N GLU A 493 14.98 11.16 11.83
CA GLU A 493 15.33 9.96 12.57
C GLU A 493 16.05 8.90 11.70
N ALA A 494 15.82 8.91 10.37
CA ALA A 494 16.42 7.96 9.43
C ALA A 494 17.96 8.00 9.44
N LYS A 495 18.57 9.13 9.83
CA LYS A 495 20.02 9.26 10.00
C LYS A 495 20.62 8.22 10.95
N ARG A 496 19.86 7.83 11.97
CA ARG A 496 20.25 6.79 12.92
C ARG A 496 20.33 5.39 12.29
N PHE A 497 19.71 5.23 11.12
CA PHE A 497 19.64 3.97 10.38
C PHE A 497 20.39 4.03 9.05
N ALA A 498 21.18 5.09 8.80
CA ALA A 498 21.92 5.29 7.56
C ALA A 498 22.92 4.16 7.23
N SER A 499 23.37 3.42 8.26
CA SER A 499 24.13 2.18 8.11
C SER A 499 23.21 0.97 8.38
N ALA A 500 23.26 -0.05 7.54
CA ALA A 500 22.46 -1.27 7.67
C ALA A 500 22.63 -1.94 9.06
N ALA A 501 23.86 -1.91 9.61
CA ALA A 501 24.18 -2.51 10.89
C ALA A 501 23.85 -1.66 12.12
N ARG A 502 23.55 -0.37 11.96
CA ARG A 502 23.19 0.50 13.09
C ARG A 502 21.80 0.19 13.63
N ARG A 503 21.71 0.06 14.95
CA ARG A 503 20.46 -0.22 15.67
C ARG A 503 19.72 1.06 16.12
N GLY A 504 19.97 2.21 15.46
CA GLY A 504 19.34 3.48 15.82
C GLY A 504 20.02 4.20 16.97
N GLN A 505 21.34 4.04 17.11
CA GLN A 505 22.18 4.71 18.11
C GLN A 505 22.79 5.98 17.56
#